data_3178a1dd9d2d7eaeae2c5e498434e22e
#
_entry.id   3178a1dd9d2d7eaeae2c5e498434e22e
#
_cell.length_a   1.000
_cell.length_b   1.000
_cell.length_c   1.000
_cell.angle_alpha   90.00
_cell.angle_beta   90.00
_cell.angle_gamma   90.00
#
_symmetry.space_group_name_H-M   'P 1'
#
loop_
_entity.id
_entity.type
_entity.pdbx_description
1 polymer ?
#
loop_
_entity_poly.entity_id
_entity_poly.type
_entity_poly.pdbx_seq_one_letter_code
_entity_poly.pdbx_strand_id
1 'polypeptide(L)'
;MIPGLRVGHVTDATALTGCTVILSDAPAVGGVEIRGWAAGVHGLEFLDPRHLVPTLDGVVLAGGSAFGLEAIWGVMQYLEERGVGFRTSQTVVPHVAGAILYDLGVGDARVRPDRAMGYRAAAAARPGPVEEGNVGAGTGATVGKIGGVARATKGGLGCAVGELDGVHLGAIMAVNAVGDVRDPETGRLIAGARDAADGRRLIDTAAALAAGVPAPAFGPVNTTIGLVATTAALDKVEAGRVARLAMDGFTRALSPPHLATDGDTLFCLSVGTGDAPVEALGRALADLVARAIVRGVRAATGAAGLPAARDL
;
A
#
# COMPACT_ATOMS: atom_id res chain seq x y z
N MET A 1 13.05 6.58 4.07
CA MET A 1 12.15 7.22 3.09
C MET A 1 12.92 8.26 2.28
N ILE A 2 12.43 8.72 1.16
CA ILE A 2 13.10 9.76 0.36
C ILE A 2 12.93 11.15 0.99
N PRO A 3 13.83 12.12 0.70
CA PRO A 3 13.68 13.51 1.12
C PRO A 3 12.34 14.11 0.69
N GLY A 4 11.77 14.99 1.51
CA GLY A 4 10.49 15.66 1.23
C GLY A 4 9.25 14.86 1.63
N LEU A 5 9.40 13.64 2.19
CA LEU A 5 8.29 12.84 2.70
C LEU A 5 8.45 12.49 4.18
N ARG A 6 7.33 12.51 4.88
CA ARG A 6 7.17 12.05 6.26
C ARG A 6 6.17 10.91 6.31
N VAL A 7 6.44 9.89 7.13
CA VAL A 7 5.56 8.72 7.28
C VAL A 7 5.20 8.55 8.75
N GLY A 8 3.92 8.31 9.01
CA GLY A 8 3.41 8.01 10.33
C GLY A 8 2.39 6.89 10.31
N HIS A 9 2.31 6.18 11.43
CA HIS A 9 1.44 5.01 11.57
C HIS A 9 0.59 5.10 12.84
N VAL A 10 -0.61 4.54 12.77
CA VAL A 10 -1.37 4.13 13.95
C VAL A 10 -1.72 2.66 13.79
N THR A 11 -1.39 1.88 14.82
CA THR A 11 -1.58 0.43 14.88
C THR A 11 -2.49 0.10 16.06
N ASP A 12 -3.57 -0.63 15.81
CA ASP A 12 -4.34 -1.32 16.84
C ASP A 12 -3.96 -2.81 16.80
N ALA A 13 -3.03 -3.19 17.68
CA ALA A 13 -2.50 -4.55 17.75
C ALA A 13 -3.51 -5.55 18.35
N THR A 14 -4.55 -5.07 19.02
CA THR A 14 -5.61 -5.92 19.59
C THR A 14 -6.67 -6.22 18.52
N ALA A 15 -7.16 -5.18 17.85
CA ALA A 15 -8.14 -5.34 16.78
C ALA A 15 -7.50 -5.77 15.46
N LEU A 16 -6.17 -5.75 15.35
CA LEU A 16 -5.39 -6.11 14.17
C LEU A 16 -5.74 -5.28 12.93
N THR A 17 -5.77 -3.97 13.09
CA THR A 17 -5.97 -3.01 12.00
C THR A 17 -5.14 -1.75 12.23
N GLY A 18 -5.09 -0.85 11.26
CA GLY A 18 -4.39 0.42 11.40
C GLY A 18 -4.29 1.20 10.09
N CYS A 19 -3.65 2.37 10.15
CA CYS A 19 -3.41 3.20 8.98
C CYS A 19 -1.98 3.73 8.93
N THR A 20 -1.51 3.96 7.72
CA THR A 20 -0.21 4.58 7.38
C THR A 20 -0.49 5.85 6.61
N VAL A 21 0.08 6.94 7.06
CA VAL A 21 -0.05 8.27 6.44
C VAL A 21 1.30 8.69 5.88
N ILE A 22 1.31 9.10 4.63
CA ILE A 22 2.47 9.66 3.95
C ILE A 22 2.13 11.12 3.64
N LEU A 23 2.89 12.05 4.22
CA LEU A 23 2.74 13.49 4.01
C LEU A 23 3.90 14.04 3.19
N SER A 24 3.62 14.95 2.29
CA SER A 24 4.64 15.72 1.58
C SER A 24 4.96 17.00 2.33
N ASP A 25 6.25 17.37 2.40
CA ASP A 25 6.69 18.63 3.01
C ASP A 25 6.37 19.87 2.15
N ALA A 26 6.16 19.65 0.84
CA ALA A 26 5.70 20.63 -0.13
C ALA A 26 4.62 19.97 -1.02
N PRO A 27 3.77 20.76 -1.71
CA PRO A 27 2.77 20.19 -2.61
C PRO A 27 3.40 19.25 -3.65
N ALA A 28 2.92 18.00 -3.71
CA ALA A 28 3.45 16.95 -4.58
C ALA A 28 2.57 16.73 -5.81
N VAL A 29 3.17 16.47 -6.96
CA VAL A 29 2.41 15.97 -8.13
C VAL A 29 2.13 14.50 -7.92
N GLY A 30 0.89 14.09 -8.17
CA GLY A 30 0.45 12.72 -7.95
C GLY A 30 -0.06 12.01 -9.21
N GLY A 31 0.11 10.70 -9.19
CA GLY A 31 -0.48 9.77 -10.16
C GLY A 31 -0.97 8.51 -9.47
N VAL A 32 -1.74 7.68 -10.17
CA VAL A 32 -2.28 6.43 -9.64
C VAL A 32 -2.47 5.39 -10.74
N GLU A 33 -2.26 4.14 -10.42
CA GLU A 33 -2.67 2.97 -11.22
C GLU A 33 -3.50 2.04 -10.34
N ILE A 34 -4.59 1.51 -10.88
CA ILE A 34 -5.49 0.58 -10.21
C ILE A 34 -5.64 -0.65 -11.09
N ARG A 35 -5.45 -1.84 -10.50
CA ARG A 35 -5.68 -3.14 -11.14
C ARG A 35 -6.51 -4.03 -10.22
N GLY A 36 -7.30 -4.93 -10.83
CA GLY A 36 -8.35 -5.65 -10.12
C GLY A 36 -9.65 -4.84 -10.11
N TRP A 37 -10.73 -5.40 -9.54
CA TRP A 37 -12.08 -4.81 -9.65
C TRP A 37 -12.66 -4.42 -8.29
N ALA A 38 -11.93 -4.65 -7.20
CA ALA A 38 -12.40 -4.44 -5.83
C ALA A 38 -11.71 -3.27 -5.11
N ALA A 39 -11.20 -2.29 -5.86
CA ALA A 39 -10.51 -1.14 -5.29
C ALA A 39 -11.43 -0.28 -4.43
N GLY A 40 -10.96 0.08 -3.23
CA GLY A 40 -11.58 1.07 -2.36
C GLY A 40 -10.63 2.26 -2.22
N VAL A 41 -10.97 3.37 -2.87
CA VAL A 41 -10.09 4.53 -3.02
C VAL A 41 -10.83 5.84 -2.81
N HIS A 42 -10.09 6.90 -2.50
CA HIS A 42 -10.55 8.28 -2.38
C HIS A 42 -9.59 9.23 -3.08
N GLY A 43 -10.14 10.31 -3.65
CA GLY A 43 -9.35 11.41 -4.20
C GLY A 43 -8.73 11.12 -5.56
N LEU A 44 -9.29 10.19 -6.36
CA LEU A 44 -8.80 9.89 -7.71
C LEU A 44 -8.94 11.08 -8.65
N GLU A 45 -9.97 11.90 -8.45
CA GLU A 45 -10.24 13.11 -9.21
C GLU A 45 -9.10 14.13 -9.11
N PHE A 46 -8.41 14.21 -7.97
CA PHE A 46 -7.24 15.11 -7.81
C PHE A 46 -6.06 14.68 -8.68
N LEU A 47 -5.99 13.39 -8.99
CA LEU A 47 -4.92 12.77 -9.76
C LEU A 47 -5.19 12.79 -11.27
N ASP A 48 -6.41 13.12 -11.67
CA ASP A 48 -6.75 13.31 -13.10
C ASP A 48 -5.97 14.52 -13.65
N PRO A 49 -5.27 14.38 -14.79
CA PRO A 49 -4.53 15.48 -15.42
C PRO A 49 -5.39 16.71 -15.73
N ARG A 50 -6.71 16.53 -15.89
CA ARG A 50 -7.66 17.61 -16.19
C ARG A 50 -8.13 18.37 -14.94
N HIS A 51 -7.84 17.86 -13.73
CA HIS A 51 -8.28 18.51 -12.51
C HIS A 51 -7.54 19.83 -12.27
N LEU A 52 -8.28 20.85 -11.82
CA LEU A 52 -7.77 22.22 -11.61
C LEU A 52 -6.58 22.26 -10.65
N VAL A 53 -6.67 21.51 -9.54
CA VAL A 53 -5.58 21.51 -8.54
C VAL A 53 -4.48 20.56 -8.99
N PRO A 54 -3.24 21.05 -9.15
CA PRO A 54 -2.16 20.26 -9.74
C PRO A 54 -1.51 19.27 -8.76
N THR A 55 -1.68 19.45 -7.46
CA THR A 55 -0.91 18.78 -6.40
C THR A 55 -1.79 18.18 -5.32
N LEU A 56 -1.20 17.29 -4.51
CA LEU A 56 -1.78 16.78 -3.28
C LEU A 56 -0.79 16.89 -2.12
N ASP A 57 -1.31 16.82 -0.89
CA ASP A 57 -0.58 17.06 0.34
C ASP A 57 -0.21 15.75 1.07
N GLY A 58 -0.87 14.64 0.72
CA GLY A 58 -0.60 13.35 1.32
C GLY A 58 -1.42 12.20 0.76
N VAL A 59 -1.01 10.99 1.18
CA VAL A 59 -1.69 9.72 0.84
C VAL A 59 -1.90 8.91 2.11
N VAL A 60 -3.07 8.27 2.22
CA VAL A 60 -3.44 7.36 3.30
C VAL A 60 -3.57 5.94 2.77
N LEU A 61 -2.88 5.00 3.42
CA LEU A 61 -3.09 3.58 3.26
C LEU A 61 -3.75 3.08 4.55
N ALA A 62 -4.89 2.38 4.48
CA ALA A 62 -5.61 1.97 5.67
C ALA A 62 -6.16 0.53 5.57
N GLY A 63 -6.29 -0.14 6.70
CA GLY A 63 -7.13 -1.32 6.88
C GLY A 63 -8.61 -0.94 6.94
N GLY A 64 -9.46 -1.87 7.37
CA GLY A 64 -10.88 -1.60 7.65
C GLY A 64 -11.79 -1.58 6.43
N SER A 65 -11.33 -1.95 5.23
CA SER A 65 -12.11 -1.86 4.01
C SER A 65 -12.62 -0.42 3.78
N ALA A 66 -13.74 -0.22 3.08
CA ALA A 66 -14.29 1.10 2.77
C ALA A 66 -14.46 2.00 4.02
N PHE A 67 -14.68 1.42 5.20
CA PHE A 67 -14.78 2.20 6.45
C PHE A 67 -13.47 2.90 6.81
N GLY A 68 -12.31 2.29 6.50
CA GLY A 68 -10.99 2.86 6.78
C GLY A 68 -10.67 4.15 6.01
N LEU A 69 -11.45 4.48 4.95
CA LEU A 69 -11.37 5.76 4.27
C LEU A 69 -11.66 6.94 5.21
N GLU A 70 -12.34 6.71 6.34
CA GLU A 70 -12.60 7.75 7.34
C GLU A 70 -11.30 8.37 7.90
N ALA A 71 -10.20 7.61 7.93
CA ALA A 71 -8.91 8.11 8.37
C ALA A 71 -8.42 9.33 7.55
N ILE A 72 -8.82 9.45 6.29
CA ILE A 72 -8.46 10.57 5.39
C ILE A 72 -8.93 11.90 5.97
N TRP A 73 -10.14 11.96 6.52
CA TRP A 73 -10.70 13.18 7.11
C TRP A 73 -9.90 13.66 8.33
N GLY A 74 -9.30 12.73 9.07
CA GLY A 74 -8.40 13.06 10.17
C GLY A 74 -7.09 13.68 9.69
N VAL A 75 -6.55 13.17 8.60
CA VAL A 75 -5.35 13.74 7.95
C VAL A 75 -5.65 15.13 7.40
N MET A 76 -6.79 15.31 6.73
CA MET A 76 -7.21 16.63 6.23
C MET A 76 -7.35 17.63 7.37
N GLN A 77 -7.98 17.25 8.49
CA GLN A 77 -8.07 18.10 9.68
C GLN A 77 -6.69 18.50 10.19
N TYR A 78 -5.75 17.54 10.32
CA TYR A 78 -4.40 17.80 10.78
C TYR A 78 -3.66 18.81 9.89
N LEU A 79 -3.82 18.71 8.58
CA LEU A 79 -3.19 19.58 7.59
C LEU A 79 -3.84 21.00 7.59
N GLU A 80 -5.17 21.07 7.64
CA GLU A 80 -5.92 22.34 7.70
C GLU A 80 -5.50 23.17 8.92
N GLU A 81 -5.42 22.57 10.11
CA GLU A 81 -4.96 23.21 11.35
C GLU A 81 -3.55 23.81 11.23
N ARG A 82 -2.77 23.37 10.25
CA ARG A 82 -1.40 23.84 9.95
C ARG A 82 -1.31 24.73 8.73
N GLY A 83 -2.44 25.07 8.15
CA GLY A 83 -2.51 25.92 6.98
C GLY A 83 -1.95 25.26 5.71
N VAL A 84 -1.90 23.92 5.65
CA VAL A 84 -1.45 23.13 4.50
C VAL A 84 -2.64 22.74 3.65
N GLY A 85 -2.58 23.00 2.35
CA GLY A 85 -3.63 22.68 1.39
C GLY A 85 -3.79 23.78 0.33
N PHE A 86 -4.74 23.57 -0.58
CA PHE A 86 -5.12 24.54 -1.60
C PHE A 86 -5.79 25.77 -0.95
N ARG A 87 -5.24 26.96 -1.20
CA ARG A 87 -5.75 28.21 -0.61
C ARG A 87 -7.02 28.67 -1.31
N THR A 88 -8.07 28.87 -0.52
CA THR A 88 -9.30 29.55 -0.93
C THR A 88 -9.40 30.91 -0.24
N SER A 89 -10.47 31.67 -0.52
CA SER A 89 -10.72 32.95 0.16
C SER A 89 -11.11 32.79 1.64
N GLN A 90 -11.54 31.60 2.08
CA GLN A 90 -12.01 31.35 3.44
C GLN A 90 -11.02 30.51 4.27
N THR A 91 -10.43 29.48 3.69
CA THR A 91 -9.55 28.55 4.38
C THR A 91 -8.59 27.86 3.39
N VAL A 92 -7.79 26.91 3.88
CA VAL A 92 -7.07 25.96 3.05
C VAL A 92 -7.86 24.63 2.96
N VAL A 93 -7.81 23.99 1.80
CA VAL A 93 -8.46 22.68 1.57
C VAL A 93 -7.36 21.67 1.25
N PRO A 94 -7.00 20.79 2.20
CA PRO A 94 -6.00 19.76 1.96
C PRO A 94 -6.50 18.74 0.93
N HIS A 95 -5.63 18.36 -0.02
CA HIS A 95 -5.89 17.30 -0.97
C HIS A 95 -5.16 16.03 -0.53
N VAL A 96 -5.92 15.07 -0.03
CA VAL A 96 -5.41 13.80 0.49
C VAL A 96 -6.07 12.65 -0.25
N ALA A 97 -5.29 11.90 -1.01
CA ALA A 97 -5.75 10.66 -1.63
C ALA A 97 -5.57 9.47 -0.68
N GLY A 98 -6.22 8.34 -0.97
CA GLY A 98 -5.99 7.15 -0.18
C GLY A 98 -6.63 5.90 -0.76
N ALA A 99 -6.14 4.75 -0.27
CA ALA A 99 -6.66 3.43 -0.60
C ALA A 99 -6.77 2.56 0.66
N ILE A 100 -7.68 1.58 0.60
CA ILE A 100 -7.90 0.63 1.70
C ILE A 100 -7.59 -0.80 1.27
N LEU A 101 -7.25 -1.60 2.27
CA LEU A 101 -7.26 -3.04 2.17
C LEU A 101 -8.31 -3.66 3.10
N TYR A 102 -8.70 -4.90 2.81
CA TYR A 102 -9.67 -5.63 3.61
C TYR A 102 -8.94 -6.52 4.63
N ASP A 103 -8.96 -6.13 5.90
CA ASP A 103 -8.44 -6.90 7.04
C ASP A 103 -9.52 -7.32 8.03
N LEU A 104 -10.81 -7.09 7.72
CA LEU A 104 -11.96 -7.38 8.60
C LEU A 104 -12.12 -8.88 8.92
N GLY A 105 -11.44 -9.76 8.19
CA GLY A 105 -11.41 -11.19 8.46
C GLY A 105 -10.38 -11.60 9.53
N VAL A 106 -9.62 -10.62 10.08
CA VAL A 106 -8.55 -10.84 11.06
C VAL A 106 -8.79 -9.89 12.23
N GLY A 107 -8.80 -10.38 13.45
CA GLY A 107 -9.05 -9.54 14.63
C GLY A 107 -10.52 -9.12 14.83
N ASP A 108 -10.76 -7.91 15.29
CA ASP A 108 -12.12 -7.39 15.55
C ASP A 108 -12.59 -6.46 14.41
N ALA A 109 -13.48 -6.96 13.56
CA ALA A 109 -14.04 -6.23 12.43
C ALA A 109 -14.87 -4.97 12.82
N ARG A 110 -15.19 -4.77 14.09
CA ARG A 110 -15.92 -3.58 14.57
C ARG A 110 -14.99 -2.38 14.80
N VAL A 111 -13.70 -2.63 14.96
CA VAL A 111 -12.65 -1.61 15.11
C VAL A 111 -11.99 -1.40 13.75
N ARG A 112 -12.00 -0.17 13.28
CA ARG A 112 -11.49 0.21 11.94
C ARG A 112 -10.79 1.55 12.02
N PRO A 113 -9.83 1.81 11.13
CA PRO A 113 -9.21 3.12 11.06
C PRO A 113 -10.28 4.21 10.88
N ASP A 114 -10.33 5.12 11.85
CA ASP A 114 -11.25 6.23 11.93
C ASP A 114 -10.54 7.58 11.76
N ARG A 115 -11.32 8.67 11.82
CA ARG A 115 -10.81 10.04 11.77
C ARG A 115 -9.72 10.30 12.83
N ALA A 116 -9.90 9.81 14.06
CA ALA A 116 -8.94 10.01 15.14
C ALA A 116 -7.63 9.26 14.89
N MET A 117 -7.70 8.05 14.34
CA MET A 117 -6.51 7.30 13.92
C MET A 117 -5.75 8.03 12.80
N GLY A 118 -6.45 8.52 11.77
CA GLY A 118 -5.83 9.31 10.69
C GLY A 118 -5.13 10.56 11.20
N TYR A 119 -5.77 11.32 12.08
CA TYR A 119 -5.17 12.50 12.71
C TYR A 119 -3.89 12.15 13.49
N ARG A 120 -3.94 11.11 14.33
CA ARG A 120 -2.77 10.68 15.11
C ARG A 120 -1.63 10.17 14.22
N ALA A 121 -1.95 9.44 13.15
CA ALA A 121 -0.94 8.99 12.20
C ALA A 121 -0.27 10.16 11.47
N ALA A 122 -1.03 11.18 11.07
CA ALA A 122 -0.49 12.41 10.50
C ALA A 122 0.39 13.17 11.51
N ALA A 123 -0.04 13.27 12.76
CA ALA A 123 0.73 13.90 13.83
C ALA A 123 2.02 13.15 14.18
N ALA A 124 2.04 11.83 14.02
CA ALA A 124 3.22 11.00 14.23
C ALA A 124 4.16 10.96 13.01
N ALA A 125 3.76 11.55 11.88
CA ALA A 125 4.55 11.49 10.65
C ALA A 125 5.89 12.22 10.77
N ARG A 126 6.99 11.50 10.48
CA ARG A 126 8.36 11.98 10.56
C ARG A 126 9.21 11.51 9.36
N PRO A 127 10.27 12.23 9.01
CA PRO A 127 11.24 11.75 8.02
C PRO A 127 12.05 10.58 8.59
N GLY A 128 12.69 9.81 7.72
CA GLY A 128 13.61 8.75 8.13
C GLY A 128 13.13 7.35 7.79
N PRO A 129 13.65 6.33 8.49
CA PRO A 129 13.27 4.94 8.29
C PRO A 129 11.78 4.70 8.54
N VAL A 130 11.16 3.85 7.72
CA VAL A 130 9.75 3.43 7.88
C VAL A 130 9.74 2.11 8.65
N GLU A 131 8.87 2.00 9.66
CA GLU A 131 8.63 0.75 10.37
C GLU A 131 7.96 -0.26 9.42
N GLU A 132 8.31 -1.55 9.56
CA GLU A 132 7.84 -2.61 8.67
C GLU A 132 7.16 -3.76 9.44
N GLY A 133 6.41 -4.60 8.74
CA GLY A 133 5.71 -5.75 9.30
C GLY A 133 4.29 -5.41 9.76
N ASN A 134 3.92 -5.82 10.97
CA ASN A 134 2.56 -5.66 11.52
C ASN A 134 2.34 -4.24 12.04
N VAL A 135 2.51 -3.23 11.21
CA VAL A 135 2.40 -1.81 11.56
C VAL A 135 1.49 -1.06 10.58
N GLY A 136 0.74 -0.09 11.09
CA GLY A 136 -0.14 0.75 10.28
C GLY A 136 -1.09 -0.07 9.41
N ALA A 137 -1.16 0.22 8.11
CA ALA A 137 -1.98 -0.52 7.15
C ALA A 137 -1.57 -2.00 6.98
N GLY A 138 -0.35 -2.38 7.40
CA GLY A 138 0.12 -3.78 7.35
C GLY A 138 -0.36 -4.64 8.52
N THR A 139 -0.98 -4.06 9.55
CA THR A 139 -1.27 -4.73 10.83
C THR A 139 -2.16 -5.97 10.65
N GLY A 140 -3.31 -5.85 9.98
CA GLY A 140 -4.24 -6.96 9.73
C GLY A 140 -4.01 -7.70 8.41
N ALA A 141 -3.04 -7.27 7.60
CA ALA A 141 -2.79 -7.79 6.27
C ALA A 141 -2.41 -9.27 6.26
N THR A 142 -2.84 -10.01 5.22
CA THR A 142 -2.58 -11.44 5.02
C THR A 142 -2.38 -11.76 3.54
N VAL A 143 -1.67 -12.85 3.22
CA VAL A 143 -1.41 -13.30 1.84
C VAL A 143 -1.72 -14.79 1.68
N GLY A 144 -2.03 -15.23 0.45
CA GLY A 144 -2.31 -16.64 0.17
C GLY A 144 -3.69 -17.10 0.66
N LYS A 145 -4.76 -16.54 0.10
CA LYS A 145 -6.13 -16.77 0.60
C LYS A 145 -6.96 -17.74 -0.26
N ILE A 146 -6.35 -18.49 -1.18
CA ILE A 146 -7.06 -19.46 -2.04
C ILE A 146 -7.84 -20.50 -1.21
N GLY A 147 -7.34 -20.85 -0.02
CA GLY A 147 -7.99 -21.76 0.92
C GLY A 147 -8.73 -21.07 2.08
N GLY A 148 -9.02 -19.77 1.96
CA GLY A 148 -9.60 -18.92 3.00
C GLY A 148 -8.57 -18.38 3.99
N VAL A 149 -8.99 -17.41 4.82
CA VAL A 149 -8.10 -16.68 5.76
C VAL A 149 -7.42 -17.63 6.76
N ALA A 150 -8.07 -18.69 7.21
CA ALA A 150 -7.47 -19.65 8.16
C ALA A 150 -6.19 -20.33 7.64
N ARG A 151 -6.03 -20.42 6.32
CA ARG A 151 -4.83 -20.98 5.66
C ARG A 151 -3.84 -19.90 5.18
N ALA A 152 -4.16 -18.62 5.38
CA ALA A 152 -3.30 -17.53 4.95
C ALA A 152 -2.04 -17.44 5.83
N THR A 153 -1.05 -16.72 5.32
CA THR A 153 0.14 -16.27 6.06
C THR A 153 0.01 -14.77 6.33
N LYS A 154 0.59 -14.25 7.42
CA LYS A 154 0.62 -12.82 7.69
C LYS A 154 1.29 -12.07 6.54
N GLY A 155 0.59 -11.04 6.07
CA GLY A 155 1.14 -9.97 5.27
C GLY A 155 1.79 -8.91 6.15
N GLY A 156 2.01 -7.71 5.61
CA GLY A 156 2.62 -6.63 6.38
C GLY A 156 2.89 -5.38 5.55
N LEU A 157 3.40 -4.36 6.21
CA LEU A 157 3.93 -3.16 5.56
C LEU A 157 5.42 -3.35 5.26
N GLY A 158 5.84 -3.03 4.05
CA GLY A 158 7.26 -3.03 3.68
C GLY A 158 7.66 -1.78 2.92
N CYS A 159 8.94 -1.44 3.00
CA CYS A 159 9.51 -0.26 2.38
C CYS A 159 10.82 -0.62 1.67
N ALA A 160 11.08 0.02 0.52
CA ALA A 160 12.36 -0.06 -0.17
C ALA A 160 12.73 1.32 -0.72
N VAL A 161 14.02 1.62 -0.72
CA VAL A 161 14.56 2.87 -1.28
C VAL A 161 15.70 2.56 -2.23
N GLY A 162 15.96 3.48 -3.13
CA GLY A 162 17.02 3.41 -4.12
C GLY A 162 17.31 4.78 -4.72
N GLU A 163 18.19 4.80 -5.69
CA GLU A 163 18.59 6.01 -6.40
C GLU A 163 18.80 5.67 -7.89
N LEU A 164 18.50 6.63 -8.75
CA LEU A 164 18.75 6.58 -10.18
C LEU A 164 19.33 7.93 -10.61
N ASP A 165 20.60 7.98 -10.99
CA ASP A 165 21.29 9.18 -11.49
C ASP A 165 21.09 10.43 -10.60
N GLY A 166 21.21 10.25 -9.26
CA GLY A 166 21.03 11.31 -8.27
C GLY A 166 19.57 11.60 -7.89
N VAL A 167 18.61 10.91 -8.51
CA VAL A 167 17.19 10.99 -8.15
C VAL A 167 16.87 9.92 -7.10
N HIS A 168 16.37 10.32 -5.94
CA HIS A 168 15.95 9.37 -4.91
C HIS A 168 14.61 8.72 -5.26
N LEU A 169 14.51 7.43 -4.99
CA LEU A 169 13.35 6.59 -5.25
C LEU A 169 12.91 5.86 -3.99
N GLY A 170 11.61 5.66 -3.81
CA GLY A 170 11.08 4.89 -2.69
C GLY A 170 9.77 4.19 -3.01
N ALA A 171 9.51 3.09 -2.31
CA ALA A 171 8.25 2.36 -2.35
C ALA A 171 7.82 1.99 -0.93
N ILE A 172 6.53 2.12 -0.63
CA ILE A 172 5.87 1.62 0.58
C ILE A 172 4.70 0.76 0.13
N MET A 173 4.62 -0.48 0.63
CA MET A 173 3.60 -1.45 0.24
C MET A 173 2.94 -2.09 1.47
N ALA A 174 1.61 -2.05 1.55
CA ALA A 174 0.82 -2.85 2.49
C ALA A 174 0.27 -4.07 1.74
N VAL A 175 0.76 -5.26 2.11
CA VAL A 175 0.66 -6.49 1.31
C VAL A 175 -0.45 -7.39 1.83
N ASN A 176 -1.60 -7.41 1.14
CA ASN A 176 -2.80 -8.16 1.54
C ASN A 176 -3.43 -8.96 0.38
N ALA A 177 -2.64 -9.60 -0.47
CA ALA A 177 -3.05 -10.25 -1.71
C ALA A 177 -3.84 -11.57 -1.50
N VAL A 178 -4.65 -11.96 -2.50
CA VAL A 178 -5.14 -13.36 -2.64
C VAL A 178 -3.96 -14.28 -2.91
N GLY A 179 -3.09 -13.87 -3.81
CA GLY A 179 -1.92 -14.63 -4.24
C GLY A 179 -0.85 -14.76 -3.17
N ASP A 180 0.13 -15.56 -3.49
CA ASP A 180 1.32 -15.80 -2.67
C ASP A 180 2.38 -14.75 -2.96
N VAL A 181 3.32 -14.56 -2.01
CA VAL A 181 4.52 -13.75 -2.22
C VAL A 181 5.67 -14.66 -2.63
N ARG A 182 6.34 -14.31 -3.72
CA ARG A 182 7.51 -14.99 -4.26
C ARG A 182 8.75 -14.09 -4.18
N ASP A 183 9.87 -14.73 -4.04
CA ASP A 183 11.16 -14.09 -4.22
C ASP A 183 11.33 -13.77 -5.72
N PRO A 184 11.52 -12.50 -6.10
CA PRO A 184 11.55 -12.09 -7.51
C PRO A 184 12.80 -12.58 -8.26
N GLU A 185 13.86 -13.00 -7.56
CA GLU A 185 15.09 -13.49 -8.16
C GLU A 185 15.07 -15.01 -8.37
N THR A 186 14.53 -15.75 -7.39
CA THR A 186 14.55 -17.21 -7.38
C THR A 186 13.21 -17.87 -7.74
N GLY A 187 12.11 -17.10 -7.72
CA GLY A 187 10.74 -17.60 -7.92
C GLY A 187 10.18 -18.42 -6.74
N ARG A 188 10.95 -18.62 -5.65
CA ARG A 188 10.52 -19.42 -4.49
C ARG A 188 9.42 -18.72 -3.71
N LEU A 189 8.43 -19.51 -3.23
CA LEU A 189 7.42 -19.01 -2.30
C LEU A 189 8.06 -18.57 -0.97
N ILE A 190 7.70 -17.38 -0.50
CA ILE A 190 8.14 -16.80 0.78
C ILE A 190 6.99 -16.85 1.80
N ALA A 191 5.79 -16.48 1.37
CA ALA A 191 4.59 -16.45 2.17
C ALA A 191 3.39 -16.71 1.25
N GLY A 192 2.31 -17.29 1.76
CA GLY A 192 1.16 -17.60 0.92
C GLY A 192 0.19 -18.57 1.57
N ALA A 193 -0.61 -19.23 0.74
CA ALA A 193 -1.57 -20.21 1.18
C ALA A 193 -0.88 -21.46 1.74
N ARG A 194 -1.40 -21.95 2.88
CA ARG A 194 -0.95 -23.21 3.50
C ARG A 194 -1.86 -24.37 3.15
N ASP A 195 -1.30 -25.59 3.15
CA ASP A 195 -2.02 -26.83 2.86
C ASP A 195 -3.14 -27.14 3.88
N ALA A 196 -2.97 -26.71 5.14
CA ALA A 196 -3.97 -26.82 6.21
C ALA A 196 -3.89 -25.59 7.14
N ALA A 197 -4.92 -25.37 7.96
CA ALA A 197 -4.96 -24.24 8.91
C ALA A 197 -3.83 -24.31 9.96
N ASP A 198 -3.44 -25.50 10.35
CA ASP A 198 -2.31 -25.82 11.24
C ASP A 198 -1.05 -26.27 10.48
N GLY A 199 -1.14 -26.38 9.15
CA GLY A 199 -0.01 -26.74 8.27
C GLY A 199 1.03 -25.63 8.14
N ARG A 200 2.24 -26.03 7.73
CA ARG A 200 3.35 -25.10 7.46
C ARG A 200 3.82 -25.14 6.02
N ARG A 201 3.36 -26.09 5.23
CA ARG A 201 3.73 -26.23 3.83
C ARG A 201 2.93 -25.24 2.98
N LEU A 202 3.62 -24.39 2.25
CA LEU A 202 3.00 -23.49 1.29
C LEU A 202 2.50 -24.29 0.07
N ILE A 203 1.32 -23.91 -0.43
CA ILE A 203 0.79 -24.36 -1.71
C ILE A 203 0.88 -23.20 -2.71
N ASP A 204 1.07 -23.54 -3.98
CA ASP A 204 1.14 -22.54 -5.04
C ASP A 204 -0.28 -22.13 -5.46
N THR A 205 -0.69 -20.90 -5.11
CA THR A 205 -2.02 -20.36 -5.45
C THR A 205 -2.25 -20.33 -6.96
N ALA A 206 -1.25 -19.95 -7.77
CA ALA A 206 -1.39 -19.93 -9.22
C ALA A 206 -1.56 -21.34 -9.80
N ALA A 207 -0.80 -22.30 -9.31
CA ALA A 207 -0.96 -23.70 -9.72
C ALA A 207 -2.31 -24.28 -9.28
N ALA A 208 -2.80 -23.95 -8.08
CA ALA A 208 -4.11 -24.39 -7.61
C ALA A 208 -5.24 -23.83 -8.50
N LEU A 209 -5.18 -22.54 -8.86
CA LEU A 209 -6.14 -21.95 -9.80
C LEU A 209 -6.09 -22.63 -11.18
N ALA A 210 -4.90 -22.89 -11.71
CA ALA A 210 -4.73 -23.59 -12.97
C ALA A 210 -5.27 -25.02 -12.94
N ALA A 211 -5.26 -25.67 -11.76
CA ALA A 211 -5.85 -26.99 -11.52
C ALA A 211 -7.38 -26.95 -11.29
N GLY A 212 -8.01 -25.77 -11.39
CA GLY A 212 -9.46 -25.60 -11.27
C GLY A 212 -9.96 -25.37 -9.84
N VAL A 213 -9.08 -25.13 -8.86
CA VAL A 213 -9.52 -24.66 -7.55
C VAL A 213 -10.13 -23.26 -7.74
N PRO A 214 -11.40 -23.03 -7.36
CA PRO A 214 -12.02 -21.74 -7.59
C PRO A 214 -11.32 -20.63 -6.81
N ALA A 215 -11.14 -19.47 -7.45
CA ALA A 215 -10.78 -18.28 -6.71
C ALA A 215 -11.84 -18.02 -5.61
N PRO A 216 -11.45 -17.42 -4.46
CA PRO A 216 -12.42 -17.11 -3.44
C PRO A 216 -13.58 -16.32 -4.05
N ALA A 217 -14.81 -16.85 -3.93
CA ALA A 217 -16.01 -16.12 -4.30
C ALA A 217 -16.12 -14.86 -3.43
N PHE A 218 -16.98 -13.91 -3.81
CA PHE A 218 -17.26 -12.69 -3.04
C PHE A 218 -17.32 -13.02 -1.54
N GLY A 219 -16.28 -12.65 -0.81
CA GLY A 219 -16.08 -12.94 0.60
C GLY A 219 -14.93 -12.08 1.13
N PRO A 220 -13.76 -12.64 1.47
CA PRO A 220 -12.64 -11.80 1.86
C PRO A 220 -12.12 -11.04 0.64
N VAL A 221 -12.34 -9.75 0.60
CA VAL A 221 -11.79 -8.85 -0.41
C VAL A 221 -10.32 -8.66 -0.09
N ASN A 222 -9.48 -8.69 -1.11
CA ASN A 222 -8.02 -8.67 -0.99
C ASN A 222 -7.51 -7.46 -1.73
N THR A 223 -6.41 -6.92 -1.29
CA THR A 223 -5.89 -5.71 -1.92
C THR A 223 -4.47 -5.49 -1.46
N THR A 224 -3.53 -5.34 -2.39
CA THR A 224 -2.23 -4.79 -2.07
C THR A 224 -2.23 -3.32 -2.48
N ILE A 225 -1.98 -2.45 -1.52
CA ILE A 225 -1.98 -1.00 -1.73
C ILE A 225 -0.60 -0.43 -1.44
N GLY A 226 -0.23 0.61 -2.16
CA GLY A 226 1.08 1.20 -1.94
C GLY A 226 1.26 2.56 -2.57
N LEU A 227 2.46 3.07 -2.37
CA LEU A 227 2.92 4.33 -2.90
C LEU A 227 4.36 4.17 -3.37
N VAL A 228 4.65 4.67 -4.56
CA VAL A 228 6.00 4.96 -5.01
C VAL A 228 6.24 6.46 -5.00
N ALA A 229 7.47 6.87 -4.76
CA ALA A 229 7.83 8.27 -4.76
C ALA A 229 9.20 8.51 -5.40
N THR A 230 9.36 9.70 -5.97
CA THR A 230 10.60 10.14 -6.61
C THR A 230 10.88 11.61 -6.33
N THR A 231 12.16 11.97 -6.28
CA THR A 231 12.58 13.37 -6.32
C THR A 231 12.76 13.92 -7.73
N ALA A 232 12.42 13.15 -8.78
CA ALA A 232 12.27 13.69 -10.13
C ALA A 232 11.05 14.61 -10.22
N ALA A 233 11.15 15.65 -11.04
CA ALA A 233 10.02 16.52 -11.40
C ALA A 233 9.17 15.80 -12.45
N LEU A 234 7.89 15.56 -12.15
CA LEU A 234 6.94 14.96 -13.07
C LEU A 234 5.70 15.82 -13.18
N ASP A 235 5.07 15.82 -14.33
CA ASP A 235 3.68 16.25 -14.45
C ASP A 235 2.71 15.11 -14.06
N LYS A 236 1.39 15.38 -14.03
CA LYS A 236 0.38 14.36 -13.66
C LYS A 236 0.30 13.19 -14.63
N VAL A 237 0.52 13.44 -15.93
CA VAL A 237 0.50 12.38 -16.95
C VAL A 237 1.68 11.45 -16.75
N GLU A 238 2.85 12.03 -16.52
CA GLU A 238 4.09 11.31 -16.24
C GLU A 238 4.02 10.54 -14.90
N ALA A 239 3.50 11.16 -13.83
CA ALA A 239 3.28 10.50 -12.55
C ALA A 239 2.33 9.30 -12.66
N GLY A 240 1.23 9.44 -13.43
CA GLY A 240 0.35 8.32 -13.76
C GLY A 240 1.05 7.22 -14.54
N ARG A 241 1.90 7.58 -15.51
CA ARG A 241 2.68 6.63 -16.30
C ARG A 241 3.72 5.90 -15.42
N VAL A 242 4.40 6.62 -14.53
CA VAL A 242 5.34 6.01 -13.56
C VAL A 242 4.61 5.03 -12.64
N ALA A 243 3.43 5.39 -12.10
CA ALA A 243 2.61 4.48 -11.28
C ALA A 243 2.27 3.20 -12.04
N ARG A 244 1.86 3.33 -13.31
CA ARG A 244 1.51 2.20 -14.19
C ARG A 244 2.71 1.28 -14.45
N LEU A 245 3.89 1.82 -14.73
CA LEU A 245 5.11 1.03 -14.95
C LEU A 245 5.59 0.37 -13.65
N ALA A 246 5.55 1.11 -12.53
CA ALA A 246 5.94 0.59 -11.22
C ALA A 246 5.03 -0.54 -10.73
N MET A 247 3.75 -0.58 -11.17
CA MET A 247 2.80 -1.66 -10.87
C MET A 247 3.30 -3.04 -11.36
N ASP A 248 4.22 -3.10 -12.33
CA ASP A 248 4.83 -4.36 -12.75
C ASP A 248 5.64 -5.04 -11.63
N GLY A 249 6.01 -4.31 -10.57
CA GLY A 249 6.61 -4.87 -9.37
C GLY A 249 5.71 -5.85 -8.63
N PHE A 250 4.38 -5.68 -8.72
CA PHE A 250 3.41 -6.64 -8.17
C PHE A 250 3.56 -8.01 -8.84
N THR A 251 3.62 -8.06 -10.17
CA THR A 251 3.74 -9.32 -10.92
C THR A 251 5.06 -10.04 -10.70
N ARG A 252 6.10 -9.33 -10.22
CA ARG A 252 7.39 -9.92 -9.88
C ARG A 252 7.40 -10.60 -8.52
N ALA A 253 6.57 -10.10 -7.58
CA ALA A 253 6.57 -10.57 -6.20
C ALA A 253 5.28 -11.26 -5.76
N LEU A 254 4.15 -11.05 -6.45
CA LEU A 254 2.86 -11.68 -6.16
C LEU A 254 2.47 -12.71 -7.23
N SER A 255 1.86 -13.82 -6.83
CA SER A 255 1.50 -14.90 -7.74
C SER A 255 0.18 -15.58 -7.31
N PRO A 256 -0.92 -15.36 -8.07
CA PRO A 256 -1.11 -14.31 -9.04
C PRO A 256 -1.44 -12.97 -8.39
N PRO A 257 -1.14 -11.82 -9.01
CA PRO A 257 -1.67 -10.52 -8.63
C PRO A 257 -2.95 -10.21 -9.41
N HIS A 258 -3.62 -9.12 -9.03
CA HIS A 258 -4.67 -8.45 -9.82
C HIS A 258 -5.87 -9.34 -10.19
N LEU A 259 -6.24 -10.27 -9.30
CA LEU A 259 -7.48 -11.02 -9.49
C LEU A 259 -8.70 -10.08 -9.43
N ALA A 260 -9.84 -10.52 -9.95
CA ALA A 260 -11.07 -9.73 -9.92
C ALA A 260 -11.49 -9.32 -8.49
N THR A 261 -11.09 -10.10 -7.49
CA THR A 261 -11.34 -9.82 -6.07
C THR A 261 -10.24 -8.99 -5.39
N ASP A 262 -9.17 -8.64 -6.10
CA ASP A 262 -8.15 -7.70 -5.65
C ASP A 262 -8.53 -6.26 -6.03
N GLY A 263 -8.16 -5.30 -5.20
CA GLY A 263 -8.30 -3.86 -5.44
C GLY A 263 -6.95 -3.16 -5.48
N ASP A 264 -5.97 -3.80 -6.12
CA ASP A 264 -4.58 -3.38 -6.11
C ASP A 264 -4.41 -1.95 -6.61
N THR A 265 -3.83 -1.11 -5.77
CA THR A 265 -3.70 0.34 -6.02
C THR A 265 -2.29 0.80 -5.70
N LEU A 266 -1.69 1.54 -6.63
CA LEU A 266 -0.36 2.13 -6.47
C LEU A 266 -0.39 3.61 -6.81
N PHE A 267 -0.14 4.45 -5.81
CA PHE A 267 0.06 5.88 -6.01
C PHE A 267 1.50 6.18 -6.41
N CYS A 268 1.71 7.29 -7.11
CA CYS A 268 3.02 7.88 -7.38
C CYS A 268 3.04 9.31 -6.84
N LEU A 269 4.11 9.70 -6.14
CA LEU A 269 4.37 11.08 -5.72
C LEU A 269 5.70 11.57 -6.30
N SER A 270 5.65 12.70 -6.98
CA SER A 270 6.81 13.48 -7.41
C SER A 270 6.99 14.64 -6.43
N VAL A 271 8.12 14.66 -5.69
CA VAL A 271 8.37 15.58 -4.57
C VAL A 271 9.65 16.41 -4.72
N GLY A 272 10.25 16.43 -5.89
CA GLY A 272 11.53 17.12 -6.11
C GLY A 272 11.62 17.82 -7.45
N THR A 273 12.84 18.14 -7.85
CA THR A 273 13.16 18.90 -9.06
C THR A 273 14.20 18.19 -9.94
N GLY A 274 14.57 16.94 -9.61
CA GLY A 274 15.50 16.15 -10.39
C GLY A 274 14.94 15.80 -11.78
N ASP A 275 15.82 15.38 -12.67
CA ASP A 275 15.46 14.98 -14.04
C ASP A 275 15.85 13.52 -14.25
N ALA A 276 14.90 12.70 -14.71
CA ALA A 276 15.15 11.33 -15.11
C ALA A 276 14.05 10.84 -16.07
N PRO A 277 14.39 9.97 -17.04
CA PRO A 277 13.40 9.44 -17.99
C PRO A 277 12.29 8.64 -17.27
N VAL A 278 11.05 8.88 -17.63
CA VAL A 278 9.84 8.25 -17.05
C VAL A 278 9.93 6.72 -17.10
N GLU A 279 10.40 6.16 -18.20
CA GLU A 279 10.56 4.71 -18.37
C GLU A 279 11.62 4.12 -17.42
N ALA A 280 12.73 4.83 -17.21
CA ALA A 280 13.78 4.43 -16.31
C ALA A 280 13.31 4.49 -14.85
N LEU A 281 12.60 5.58 -14.48
CA LEU A 281 11.95 5.72 -13.17
C LEU A 281 10.96 4.59 -12.91
N GLY A 282 10.03 4.33 -13.84
CA GLY A 282 9.03 3.29 -13.72
C GLY A 282 9.66 1.91 -13.54
N ARG A 283 10.70 1.60 -14.31
CA ARG A 283 11.44 0.32 -14.20
C ARG A 283 12.13 0.17 -12.85
N ALA A 284 12.86 1.18 -12.40
CA ALA A 284 13.57 1.16 -11.12
C ALA A 284 12.59 1.07 -9.94
N LEU A 285 11.47 1.80 -10.01
CA LEU A 285 10.42 1.76 -9.00
C LEU A 285 9.69 0.40 -8.97
N ALA A 286 9.52 -0.29 -10.11
CA ALA A 286 8.98 -1.65 -10.13
C ALA A 286 9.87 -2.64 -9.34
N ASP A 287 11.20 -2.51 -9.43
CA ASP A 287 12.12 -3.31 -8.62
C ASP A 287 12.00 -2.98 -7.12
N LEU A 288 11.81 -1.71 -6.77
CA LEU A 288 11.58 -1.29 -5.38
C LEU A 288 10.23 -1.77 -4.84
N VAL A 289 9.16 -1.73 -5.64
CA VAL A 289 7.86 -2.28 -5.29
C VAL A 289 7.97 -3.77 -4.97
N ALA A 290 8.61 -4.57 -5.83
CA ALA A 290 8.80 -5.99 -5.60
C ALA A 290 9.60 -6.25 -4.30
N ARG A 291 10.67 -5.49 -4.06
CA ARG A 291 11.45 -5.56 -2.82
C ARG A 291 10.64 -5.18 -1.59
N ALA A 292 9.84 -4.11 -1.65
CA ALA A 292 8.98 -3.67 -0.55
C ALA A 292 7.91 -4.72 -0.21
N ILE A 293 7.30 -5.38 -1.20
CA ILE A 293 6.36 -6.48 -1.00
C ILE A 293 7.03 -7.62 -0.22
N VAL A 294 8.21 -8.08 -0.65
CA VAL A 294 8.96 -9.15 0.02
C VAL A 294 9.37 -8.74 1.44
N ARG A 295 9.83 -7.51 1.64
CA ARG A 295 10.21 -7.00 2.97
C ARG A 295 9.01 -6.98 3.92
N GLY A 296 7.83 -6.56 3.45
CA GLY A 296 6.61 -6.50 4.25
C GLY A 296 6.25 -7.85 4.86
N VAL A 297 6.26 -8.93 4.08
CA VAL A 297 5.95 -10.27 4.60
C VAL A 297 7.08 -10.86 5.43
N ARG A 298 8.34 -10.56 5.14
CA ARG A 298 9.50 -11.02 5.94
C ARG A 298 9.59 -10.31 7.29
N ALA A 299 9.19 -9.04 7.37
CA ALA A 299 9.17 -8.26 8.60
C ALA A 299 7.99 -8.62 9.50
N ALA A 300 6.91 -9.18 8.96
CA ALA A 300 5.73 -9.57 9.70
C ALA A 300 6.03 -10.61 10.78
N THR A 301 5.21 -10.61 11.83
CA THR A 301 5.18 -11.61 12.91
C THR A 301 3.83 -12.30 12.95
N GLY A 302 3.78 -13.54 13.46
CA GLY A 302 2.53 -14.28 13.60
C GLY A 302 1.52 -13.54 14.48
N ALA A 303 0.24 -13.55 14.08
CA ALA A 303 -0.85 -12.91 14.83
C ALA A 303 -2.20 -13.60 14.53
N ALA A 304 -3.15 -13.57 15.47
CA ALA A 304 -4.48 -14.19 15.36
C ALA A 304 -4.44 -15.67 14.93
N GLY A 305 -3.46 -16.44 15.38
CA GLY A 305 -3.28 -17.84 15.01
C GLY A 305 -2.73 -18.06 13.56
N LEU A 306 -2.42 -16.98 12.84
CA LEU A 306 -1.78 -17.04 11.53
C LEU A 306 -0.27 -16.93 11.67
N PRO A 307 0.52 -17.82 11.06
CA PRO A 307 1.97 -17.72 11.04
C PRO A 307 2.44 -16.59 10.12
N ALA A 308 3.63 -16.07 10.37
CA ALA A 308 4.37 -15.24 9.43
C ALA A 308 5.32 -16.07 8.56
N ALA A 309 5.92 -15.46 7.54
CA ALA A 309 6.89 -16.12 6.66
C ALA A 309 8.08 -16.73 7.43
N ARG A 310 8.49 -16.10 8.53
CA ARG A 310 9.59 -16.58 9.39
C ARG A 310 9.25 -17.82 10.23
N ASP A 311 7.99 -18.19 10.33
CA ASP A 311 7.48 -19.30 11.15
C ASP A 311 7.27 -20.56 10.29
N LEU A 312 7.46 -20.46 8.96
CA LEU A 312 7.28 -21.51 7.96
C LEU A 312 8.62 -22.04 7.48
#